data_8467c0b0769bed9ac57f65144cab9876
#
_entry.id   8467c0b0769bed9ac57f65144cab9876
#
_cell.length_a   1.000
_cell.length_b   1.000
_cell.length_c   1.000
_cell.angle_alpha   90.00
_cell.angle_beta   90.00
_cell.angle_gamma   90.00
#
_symmetry.space_group_name_H-M   'P 1'
#
loop_
_entity.id
_entity.type
_entity.pdbx_description
1 polymer ?
#
loop_
_entity_poly.entity_id
_entity_poly.type
_entity_poly.pdbx_seq_one_letter_code
_entity_poly.pdbx_strand_id
1 'polypeptide(L)'
;MLIVDTHVHLALHIYEPVEILLAQMHHNGVEKALLVQSTTTTDNSYLIECLRRFPNRFSVVCRVDTDSPTALDDLERWAGEGAEAIRLRNFQRSPGDDPWAIWRKAEELGLSVSVGGPIEVFASDDFAGLVESLPSLKIVIEHLGGAGVWAVGETERPSPPYTRFRQMLKLADYPNTYIKIHGIGELCPPPFPYQDIPPFVDLAYDAFGPQRMMWGSDYPPVSLREGYTNALRFPMEHMPFCSQEDLEWIFGKTALSLWTFP
;
A
#
# COMPACT_ATOMS: atom_id res chain seq x y z
N MET A 1 -7.10 -9.89 -18.16
CA MET A 1 -6.39 -8.86 -17.38
C MET A 1 -5.57 -9.59 -16.32
N LEU A 2 -4.27 -9.31 -16.22
CA LEU A 2 -3.42 -9.78 -15.11
C LEU A 2 -3.76 -8.96 -13.87
N ILE A 3 -4.03 -9.64 -12.74
CA ILE A 3 -4.38 -8.99 -11.47
C ILE A 3 -3.25 -9.18 -10.48
N VAL A 4 -2.84 -8.08 -9.87
CA VAL A 4 -1.82 -8.00 -8.81
C VAL A 4 -2.46 -7.45 -7.54
N ASP A 5 -2.39 -8.22 -6.46
CA ASP A 5 -2.77 -7.72 -5.13
C ASP A 5 -1.58 -6.99 -4.50
N THR A 6 -1.66 -5.68 -4.38
CA THR A 6 -0.51 -4.88 -3.92
C THR A 6 -0.43 -4.72 -2.41
N HIS A 7 -1.32 -5.39 -1.63
CA HIS A 7 -1.28 -5.28 -0.18
C HIS A 7 -1.83 -6.52 0.52
N VAL A 8 -0.95 -7.46 0.81
CA VAL A 8 -1.26 -8.64 1.61
C VAL A 8 -0.25 -8.82 2.74
N HIS A 9 -0.68 -9.38 3.84
CA HIS A 9 0.16 -9.67 5.00
C HIS A 9 0.30 -11.17 5.22
N LEU A 10 1.53 -11.61 5.48
CA LEU A 10 1.82 -12.96 5.93
C LEU A 10 2.68 -12.88 7.19
N ALA A 11 2.25 -13.51 8.27
CA ALA A 11 3.02 -13.55 9.50
C ALA A 11 2.53 -14.72 10.38
N LEU A 12 3.32 -15.77 10.49
CA LEU A 12 2.92 -17.02 11.17
C LEU A 12 2.54 -16.85 12.64
N HIS A 13 2.91 -15.73 13.27
CA HIS A 13 2.55 -15.46 14.67
C HIS A 13 1.16 -14.80 14.84
N ILE A 14 0.56 -14.22 13.77
CA ILE A 14 -0.75 -13.54 13.85
C ILE A 14 -1.65 -13.75 12.62
N TYR A 15 -1.12 -14.28 11.52
CA TYR A 15 -1.85 -14.47 10.25
C TYR A 15 -1.68 -15.89 9.74
N GLU A 16 -2.33 -16.19 8.62
CA GLU A 16 -2.28 -17.49 8.00
C GLU A 16 -0.96 -17.71 7.21
N PRO A 17 -0.61 -18.99 6.96
CA PRO A 17 0.49 -19.35 6.09
C PRO A 17 0.18 -19.03 4.62
N VAL A 18 1.23 -18.93 3.80
CA VAL A 18 1.15 -18.54 2.38
C VAL A 18 0.21 -19.42 1.55
N GLU A 19 0.03 -20.67 1.91
CA GLU A 19 -0.85 -21.61 1.22
C GLU A 19 -2.32 -21.17 1.23
N ILE A 20 -2.77 -20.50 2.30
CA ILE A 20 -4.13 -19.94 2.37
C ILE A 20 -4.26 -18.72 1.46
N LEU A 21 -3.26 -17.83 1.44
CA LEU A 21 -3.23 -16.72 0.49
C LEU A 21 -3.27 -17.23 -0.96
N LEU A 22 -2.46 -18.23 -1.29
CA LEU A 22 -2.43 -18.82 -2.63
C LEU A 22 -3.79 -19.41 -3.04
N ALA A 23 -4.51 -20.02 -2.09
CA ALA A 23 -5.87 -20.50 -2.35
C ALA A 23 -6.84 -19.34 -2.65
N GLN A 24 -6.78 -18.23 -1.88
CA GLN A 24 -7.57 -17.03 -2.13
C GLN A 24 -7.25 -16.41 -3.49
N MET A 25 -5.97 -16.25 -3.80
CA MET A 25 -5.50 -15.74 -5.08
C MET A 25 -6.00 -16.60 -6.25
N HIS A 26 -5.84 -17.92 -6.16
CA HIS A 26 -6.29 -18.86 -7.19
C HIS A 26 -7.81 -18.78 -7.41
N HIS A 27 -8.59 -18.79 -6.34
CA HIS A 27 -10.05 -18.70 -6.42
C HIS A 27 -10.53 -17.41 -7.12
N ASN A 28 -9.79 -16.33 -6.97
CA ASN A 28 -10.16 -14.99 -7.47
C ASN A 28 -9.42 -14.59 -8.77
N GLY A 29 -8.57 -15.45 -9.32
CA GLY A 29 -7.80 -15.15 -10.53
C GLY A 29 -6.72 -14.08 -10.32
N VAL A 30 -6.22 -13.92 -9.09
CA VAL A 30 -5.10 -13.05 -8.76
C VAL A 30 -3.80 -13.78 -9.03
N GLU A 31 -2.95 -13.21 -9.88
CA GLU A 31 -1.75 -13.89 -10.35
C GLU A 31 -0.52 -13.61 -9.50
N LYS A 32 -0.40 -12.38 -9.00
CA LYS A 32 0.76 -11.93 -8.21
C LYS A 32 0.32 -11.18 -6.97
N ALA A 33 1.17 -11.12 -5.95
CA ALA A 33 0.91 -10.31 -4.77
C ALA A 33 2.17 -9.67 -4.19
N LEU A 34 2.01 -8.47 -3.63
CA LEU A 34 3.02 -7.76 -2.88
C LEU A 34 2.86 -8.10 -1.39
N LEU A 35 3.82 -8.84 -0.84
CA LEU A 35 3.85 -9.25 0.55
C LEU A 35 4.34 -8.08 1.41
N VAL A 36 3.43 -7.44 2.13
CA VAL A 36 3.73 -6.27 2.96
C VAL A 36 3.95 -6.71 4.41
N GLN A 37 5.11 -6.41 4.97
CA GLN A 37 5.40 -6.81 6.34
C GLN A 37 4.40 -6.19 7.32
N SER A 38 3.95 -7.01 8.25
CA SER A 38 3.08 -6.61 9.36
C SER A 38 3.73 -5.51 10.22
N THR A 39 2.90 -4.69 10.87
CA THR A 39 3.40 -3.65 11.81
C THR A 39 3.91 -4.22 13.13
N THR A 40 3.73 -5.51 13.38
CA THR A 40 4.06 -6.19 14.65
C THR A 40 5.46 -6.78 14.68
N THR A 41 6.19 -6.81 13.56
CA THR A 41 7.52 -7.38 13.46
C THR A 41 8.39 -6.66 12.43
N THR A 42 9.71 -6.78 12.59
CA THR A 42 10.74 -6.38 11.62
C THR A 42 11.52 -7.58 11.09
N ASP A 43 11.13 -8.80 11.47
CA ASP A 43 11.66 -10.03 10.89
C ASP A 43 10.96 -10.35 9.57
N ASN A 44 11.65 -10.15 8.46
CA ASN A 44 11.12 -10.39 7.11
C ASN A 44 11.44 -11.77 6.56
N SER A 45 12.04 -12.65 7.36
CA SER A 45 12.55 -13.96 6.89
C SER A 45 11.48 -14.81 6.23
N TYR A 46 10.27 -14.83 6.78
CA TYR A 46 9.17 -15.62 6.21
C TYR A 46 8.69 -15.07 4.85
N LEU A 47 8.66 -13.74 4.69
CA LEU A 47 8.29 -13.14 3.40
C LEU A 47 9.33 -13.45 2.32
N ILE A 48 10.61 -13.38 2.67
CA ILE A 48 11.72 -13.74 1.79
C ILE A 48 11.70 -15.25 1.47
N GLU A 49 11.37 -16.11 2.44
CA GLU A 49 11.16 -17.53 2.18
C GLU A 49 10.03 -17.74 1.15
N CYS A 50 8.89 -17.07 1.32
CA CYS A 50 7.77 -17.14 0.38
C CYS A 50 8.17 -16.66 -1.03
N LEU A 51 8.93 -15.56 -1.13
CA LEU A 51 9.49 -15.07 -2.38
C LEU A 51 10.28 -16.16 -3.12
N ARG A 52 11.19 -16.84 -2.40
CA ARG A 52 12.05 -17.90 -2.97
C ARG A 52 11.30 -19.19 -3.31
N ARG A 53 10.26 -19.53 -2.53
CA ARG A 53 9.45 -20.74 -2.75
C ARG A 53 8.52 -20.62 -3.95
N PHE A 54 8.09 -19.41 -4.28
CA PHE A 54 7.09 -19.17 -5.33
C PHE A 54 7.57 -18.11 -6.33
N PRO A 55 8.58 -18.44 -7.17
CA PRO A 55 9.15 -17.48 -8.12
C PRO A 55 8.09 -16.92 -9.07
N ASN A 56 8.23 -15.66 -9.45
CA ASN A 56 7.30 -14.89 -10.27
C ASN A 56 5.90 -14.66 -9.67
N ARG A 57 5.68 -14.98 -8.38
CA ARG A 57 4.39 -14.81 -7.71
C ARG A 57 4.36 -13.63 -6.75
N PHE A 58 5.47 -13.36 -6.09
CA PHE A 58 5.54 -12.39 -5.01
C PHE A 58 6.62 -11.35 -5.23
N SER A 59 6.41 -10.17 -4.66
CA SER A 59 7.41 -9.17 -4.33
C SER A 59 7.29 -8.82 -2.85
N VAL A 60 8.32 -8.29 -2.22
CA VAL A 60 8.37 -8.08 -0.77
C VAL A 60 8.56 -6.61 -0.41
N VAL A 61 7.71 -6.12 0.47
CA VAL A 61 7.86 -4.85 1.19
C VAL A 61 8.34 -5.17 2.60
N CYS A 62 9.62 -5.00 2.85
CA CYS A 62 10.23 -5.29 4.15
C CYS A 62 9.92 -4.20 5.19
N ARG A 63 10.23 -4.48 6.44
CA ARG A 63 10.23 -3.52 7.54
C ARG A 63 11.53 -3.60 8.31
N VAL A 64 12.02 -2.46 8.78
CA VAL A 64 13.15 -2.36 9.72
C VAL A 64 12.74 -1.56 10.95
N ASP A 65 13.47 -1.71 12.04
CA ASP A 65 13.35 -0.84 13.20
C ASP A 65 14.09 0.47 12.89
N THR A 66 13.34 1.51 12.53
CA THR A 66 13.91 2.81 12.12
C THR A 66 14.62 3.55 13.27
N ASP A 67 14.38 3.18 14.51
CA ASP A 67 15.05 3.76 15.70
C ASP A 67 16.36 3.02 16.01
N SER A 68 16.61 1.88 15.37
CA SER A 68 17.85 1.12 15.54
C SER A 68 19.04 1.84 14.89
N PRO A 69 20.22 1.84 15.51
CA PRO A 69 21.44 2.33 14.88
C PRO A 69 21.87 1.51 13.64
N THR A 70 21.33 0.29 13.47
CA THR A 70 21.60 -0.59 12.32
C THR A 70 20.52 -0.52 11.25
N ALA A 71 19.53 0.39 11.36
CA ALA A 71 18.38 0.46 10.46
C ALA A 71 18.74 0.51 8.97
N LEU A 72 19.78 1.27 8.61
CA LEU A 72 20.25 1.41 7.23
C LEU A 72 20.90 0.13 6.71
N ASP A 73 21.72 -0.51 7.54
CA ASP A 73 22.39 -1.79 7.21
C ASP A 73 21.36 -2.92 7.11
N ASP A 74 20.36 -2.92 7.99
CA ASP A 74 19.25 -3.87 7.95
C ASP A 74 18.42 -3.71 6.68
N LEU A 75 18.15 -2.48 6.23
CA LEU A 75 17.47 -2.22 4.97
C LEU A 75 18.27 -2.72 3.78
N GLU A 76 19.58 -2.43 3.75
CA GLU A 76 20.48 -2.90 2.69
C GLU A 76 20.54 -4.43 2.63
N ARG A 77 20.58 -5.09 3.79
CA ARG A 77 20.53 -6.56 3.88
C ARG A 77 19.23 -7.11 3.29
N TRP A 78 18.06 -6.57 3.68
CA TRP A 78 16.78 -7.06 3.15
C TRP A 78 16.60 -6.79 1.65
N ALA A 79 17.12 -5.66 1.14
CA ALA A 79 17.19 -5.39 -0.29
C ALA A 79 18.05 -6.42 -1.01
N GLY A 80 19.22 -6.75 -0.44
CA GLY A 80 20.13 -7.80 -0.97
C GLY A 80 19.49 -9.20 -0.95
N GLU A 81 18.54 -9.45 -0.06
CA GLU A 81 17.77 -10.71 0.00
C GLU A 81 16.57 -10.76 -0.95
N GLY A 82 16.24 -9.64 -1.61
CA GLY A 82 15.21 -9.55 -2.66
C GLY A 82 13.99 -8.70 -2.29
N ALA A 83 14.00 -7.93 -1.19
CA ALA A 83 12.96 -6.95 -0.95
C ALA A 83 13.05 -5.81 -1.99
N GLU A 84 11.91 -5.42 -2.56
CA GLU A 84 11.82 -4.35 -3.58
C GLU A 84 11.21 -3.06 -3.01
N ALA A 85 10.79 -3.07 -1.75
CA ALA A 85 10.25 -1.91 -1.06
C ALA A 85 10.47 -1.98 0.45
N ILE A 86 10.40 -0.82 1.10
CA ILE A 86 10.31 -0.71 2.56
C ILE A 86 8.93 -0.17 2.97
N ARG A 87 8.36 -0.71 4.05
CA ARG A 87 7.15 -0.17 4.69
C ARG A 87 7.52 0.81 5.79
N LEU A 88 7.07 2.04 5.67
CA LEU A 88 7.15 3.07 6.69
C LEU A 88 5.76 3.46 7.21
N ARG A 89 5.73 4.01 8.42
CA ARG A 89 4.49 4.50 9.04
C ARG A 89 4.63 5.97 9.37
N ASN A 90 3.58 6.74 9.10
CA ASN A 90 3.57 8.17 9.38
C ASN A 90 4.81 8.87 8.78
N PHE A 91 5.36 9.76 9.54
CA PHE A 91 6.57 10.52 9.26
C PHE A 91 7.78 9.89 9.96
N GLN A 92 7.98 8.54 9.78
CA GLN A 92 9.11 7.85 10.44
C GLN A 92 10.42 8.52 10.10
N ARG A 93 11.17 8.84 11.15
CA ARG A 93 12.47 9.54 11.08
C ARG A 93 13.55 8.60 11.55
N SER A 94 14.74 8.78 11.00
CA SER A 94 15.95 8.11 11.51
C SER A 94 16.50 8.88 12.69
N PRO A 95 17.16 8.20 13.66
CA PRO A 95 17.92 8.87 14.70
C PRO A 95 19.14 9.58 14.11
N GLY A 96 19.68 10.58 14.87
CA GLY A 96 20.87 11.34 14.49
C GLY A 96 20.57 12.60 13.68
N ASP A 97 21.58 13.12 12.99
CA ASP A 97 21.54 14.43 12.35
C ASP A 97 20.72 14.47 11.05
N ASP A 98 20.54 13.30 10.40
CA ASP A 98 19.71 13.18 9.20
C ASP A 98 18.41 12.43 9.49
N PRO A 99 17.31 13.13 9.78
CA PRO A 99 16.03 12.48 10.08
C PRO A 99 15.41 11.72 8.92
N TRP A 100 15.89 11.95 7.70
CA TRP A 100 15.40 11.32 6.48
C TRP A 100 16.34 10.24 5.93
N ALA A 101 17.33 9.80 6.73
CA ALA A 101 18.33 8.85 6.28
C ALA A 101 17.72 7.54 5.74
N ILE A 102 16.68 7.00 6.38
CA ILE A 102 16.01 5.77 5.91
C ILE A 102 15.32 5.96 4.55
N TRP A 103 14.74 7.13 4.29
CA TRP A 103 14.11 7.47 3.01
C TRP A 103 15.14 7.62 1.90
N ARG A 104 16.25 8.32 2.20
CA ARG A 104 17.38 8.45 1.26
C ARG A 104 18.04 7.10 0.97
N LYS A 105 18.19 6.25 1.98
CA LYS A 105 18.72 4.90 1.80
C LYS A 105 17.82 4.05 0.90
N ALA A 106 16.51 4.17 1.04
CA ALA A 106 15.58 3.51 0.13
C ALA A 106 15.73 4.01 -1.32
N GLU A 107 15.87 5.33 -1.53
CA GLU A 107 16.14 5.91 -2.87
C GLU A 107 17.47 5.42 -3.44
N GLU A 108 18.54 5.42 -2.65
CA GLU A 108 19.87 4.93 -3.02
C GLU A 108 19.85 3.47 -3.49
N LEU A 109 19.11 2.62 -2.78
CA LEU A 109 18.95 1.20 -3.08
C LEU A 109 17.96 0.92 -4.22
N GLY A 110 17.30 1.94 -4.77
CA GLY A 110 16.27 1.80 -5.80
C GLY A 110 14.97 1.16 -5.29
N LEU A 111 14.77 1.12 -3.98
CA LEU A 111 13.55 0.61 -3.38
C LEU A 111 12.42 1.64 -3.49
N SER A 112 11.18 1.16 -3.56
CA SER A 112 10.03 2.02 -3.29
C SER A 112 9.73 2.10 -1.80
N VAL A 113 9.02 3.15 -1.37
CA VAL A 113 8.48 3.27 -0.01
C VAL A 113 6.98 3.07 -0.06
N SER A 114 6.46 2.07 0.67
CA SER A 114 5.04 1.91 0.94
C SER A 114 4.75 2.55 2.31
N VAL A 115 3.95 3.62 2.34
CA VAL A 115 3.77 4.43 3.55
C VAL A 115 2.30 4.51 3.96
N GLY A 116 2.03 4.10 5.20
CA GLY A 116 0.71 4.21 5.83
C GLY A 116 0.71 5.21 6.97
N GLY A 117 -0.41 5.84 7.24
CA GLY A 117 -0.55 6.81 8.33
C GLY A 117 -1.90 7.51 8.31
N PRO A 118 -2.15 8.40 9.27
CA PRO A 118 -3.35 9.23 9.29
C PRO A 118 -3.29 10.30 8.19
N ILE A 119 -4.46 10.72 7.75
CA ILE A 119 -4.60 11.66 6.64
C ILE A 119 -3.92 13.01 6.89
N GLU A 120 -3.77 13.42 8.15
CA GLU A 120 -3.10 14.65 8.54
C GLU A 120 -1.63 14.67 8.14
N VAL A 121 -0.98 13.51 8.18
CA VAL A 121 0.41 13.36 7.74
C VAL A 121 0.51 13.65 6.25
N PHE A 122 -0.32 13.00 5.45
CA PHE A 122 -0.28 13.13 4.00
C PHE A 122 -0.81 14.48 3.48
N ALA A 123 -1.66 15.15 4.28
CA ALA A 123 -2.15 16.49 3.97
C ALA A 123 -1.23 17.62 4.46
N SER A 124 -0.06 17.30 5.04
CA SER A 124 0.88 18.28 5.58
C SER A 124 1.87 18.79 4.53
N ASP A 125 2.27 20.05 4.66
CA ASP A 125 3.32 20.65 3.82
C ASP A 125 4.69 19.97 4.08
N ASP A 126 4.91 19.47 5.29
CA ASP A 126 6.14 18.77 5.66
C ASP A 126 6.29 17.45 4.85
N PHE A 127 5.19 16.68 4.70
CA PHE A 127 5.23 15.46 3.88
C PHE A 127 5.43 15.80 2.40
N ALA A 128 4.76 16.82 1.90
CA ALA A 128 4.95 17.31 0.55
C ALA A 128 6.41 17.74 0.31
N GLY A 129 7.02 18.45 1.25
CA GLY A 129 8.43 18.83 1.21
C GLY A 129 9.39 17.63 1.21
N LEU A 130 9.08 16.56 1.95
CA LEU A 130 9.85 15.31 1.88
C LEU A 130 9.75 14.68 0.48
N VAL A 131 8.54 14.55 -0.06
CA VAL A 131 8.31 13.99 -1.42
C VAL A 131 9.08 14.78 -2.47
N GLU A 132 9.04 16.11 -2.40
CA GLU A 132 9.74 17.01 -3.32
C GLU A 132 11.27 16.86 -3.21
N SER A 133 11.79 16.61 -2.01
CA SER A 133 13.24 16.45 -1.76
C SER A 133 13.82 15.12 -2.27
N LEU A 134 12.99 14.14 -2.60
CA LEU A 134 13.36 12.79 -3.04
C LEU A 134 12.65 12.42 -4.36
N PRO A 135 12.94 13.13 -5.46
CA PRO A 135 12.16 13.01 -6.70
C PRO A 135 12.33 11.66 -7.42
N SER A 136 13.39 10.91 -7.13
CA SER A 136 13.63 9.58 -7.69
C SER A 136 12.98 8.45 -6.87
N LEU A 137 12.64 8.72 -5.60
CA LEU A 137 12.01 7.75 -4.72
C LEU A 137 10.55 7.55 -5.09
N LYS A 138 10.16 6.30 -5.39
CA LYS A 138 8.76 5.94 -5.61
C LYS A 138 8.05 5.80 -4.27
N ILE A 139 7.07 6.68 -4.01
CA ILE A 139 6.33 6.72 -2.74
C ILE A 139 4.90 6.24 -2.99
N VAL A 140 4.54 5.13 -2.38
CA VAL A 140 3.23 4.48 -2.51
C VAL A 140 2.43 4.71 -1.23
N ILE A 141 1.41 5.54 -1.32
CA ILE A 141 0.54 5.91 -0.20
C ILE A 141 -0.49 4.80 0.02
N GLU A 142 -0.48 4.18 1.22
CA GLU A 142 -1.41 3.11 1.59
C GLU A 142 -2.79 3.68 1.95
N HIS A 143 -3.85 2.85 1.83
CA HIS A 143 -5.20 3.07 2.38
C HIS A 143 -5.81 4.44 2.02
N LEU A 144 -5.72 4.87 0.74
CA LEU A 144 -6.21 6.18 0.30
C LEU A 144 -5.72 7.32 1.22
N GLY A 145 -4.46 7.25 1.67
CA GLY A 145 -3.88 8.25 2.57
C GLY A 145 -4.52 8.27 3.95
N GLY A 146 -5.03 7.14 4.44
CA GLY A 146 -5.67 7.05 5.75
C GLY A 146 -7.06 7.68 5.80
N ALA A 147 -7.74 7.80 4.66
CA ALA A 147 -9.09 8.41 4.59
C ALA A 147 -10.21 7.53 5.17
N GLY A 148 -9.91 6.29 5.55
CA GLY A 148 -10.90 5.34 6.08
C GLY A 148 -11.30 5.62 7.53
N VAL A 149 -12.57 5.43 7.85
CA VAL A 149 -13.15 5.58 9.20
C VAL A 149 -12.49 4.63 10.21
N TRP A 150 -11.94 3.52 9.73
CA TRP A 150 -11.34 2.46 10.56
C TRP A 150 -9.82 2.49 10.63
N ALA A 151 -9.20 3.30 9.80
CA ALA A 151 -7.76 3.48 9.84
C ALA A 151 -7.41 4.44 10.97
N VAL A 152 -7.28 3.93 12.20
CA VAL A 152 -6.69 4.69 13.34
C VAL A 152 -7.68 5.32 14.32
N GLY A 153 -8.79 4.65 14.62
CA GLY A 153 -9.62 5.03 15.78
C GLY A 153 -10.39 6.34 15.62
N GLU A 154 -10.58 6.83 14.41
CA GLU A 154 -11.47 7.95 14.15
C GLU A 154 -12.92 7.53 14.37
N THR A 155 -13.61 8.29 15.20
CA THR A 155 -15.02 8.07 15.54
C THR A 155 -15.96 8.85 14.62
N GLU A 156 -15.45 9.75 13.80
CA GLU A 156 -16.23 10.59 12.91
C GLU A 156 -16.12 10.18 11.45
N ARG A 157 -17.26 10.00 10.81
CA ARG A 157 -17.34 9.70 9.38
C ARG A 157 -16.87 10.92 8.57
N PRO A 158 -15.95 10.74 7.59
CA PRO A 158 -15.56 11.83 6.71
C PRO A 158 -16.79 12.41 6.00
N SER A 159 -16.92 13.75 6.04
CA SER A 159 -18.06 14.46 5.46
C SER A 159 -17.62 15.50 4.44
N PRO A 160 -18.49 15.84 3.46
CA PRO A 160 -18.22 16.91 2.51
C PRO A 160 -17.88 18.23 3.24
N PRO A 161 -16.95 19.05 2.68
CA PRO A 161 -16.31 18.93 1.38
C PRO A 161 -15.04 18.08 1.33
N TYR A 162 -14.78 17.21 2.32
CA TYR A 162 -13.60 16.32 2.39
C TYR A 162 -12.26 17.06 2.33
N THR A 163 -12.15 18.14 3.07
CA THR A 163 -11.05 19.11 2.95
C THR A 163 -9.68 18.46 3.14
N ARG A 164 -9.51 17.61 4.17
CA ARG A 164 -8.25 16.91 4.43
C ARG A 164 -7.87 15.96 3.31
N PHE A 165 -8.83 15.20 2.80
CA PHE A 165 -8.61 14.30 1.68
C PHE A 165 -8.17 15.06 0.42
N ARG A 166 -8.85 16.19 0.11
CA ARG A 166 -8.48 17.04 -1.02
C ARG A 166 -7.09 17.70 -0.85
N GLN A 167 -6.67 17.99 0.38
CA GLN A 167 -5.31 18.45 0.65
C GLN A 167 -4.28 17.36 0.34
N MET A 168 -4.53 16.12 0.82
CA MET A 168 -3.68 14.96 0.52
C MET A 168 -3.58 14.68 -0.99
N LEU A 169 -4.67 14.84 -1.74
CA LEU A 169 -4.66 14.63 -3.19
C LEU A 169 -3.69 15.55 -3.95
N LYS A 170 -3.23 16.66 -3.36
CA LYS A 170 -2.17 17.50 -3.96
C LYS A 170 -0.84 16.77 -4.10
N LEU A 171 -0.64 15.67 -3.38
CA LEU A 171 0.52 14.79 -3.59
C LEU A 171 0.55 14.20 -5.00
N ALA A 172 -0.57 14.18 -5.71
CA ALA A 172 -0.62 13.80 -7.12
C ALA A 172 0.14 14.76 -8.06
N ASP A 173 0.45 15.98 -7.61
CA ASP A 173 1.28 16.94 -8.38
C ASP A 173 2.73 16.43 -8.49
N TYR A 174 3.16 15.52 -7.63
CA TYR A 174 4.48 14.91 -7.67
C TYR A 174 4.45 13.61 -8.48
N PRO A 175 5.25 13.47 -9.56
CA PRO A 175 5.16 12.33 -10.47
C PRO A 175 5.64 11.00 -9.86
N ASN A 176 6.35 11.07 -8.73
CA ASN A 176 6.89 9.92 -8.00
C ASN A 176 5.97 9.38 -6.91
N THR A 177 4.74 9.90 -6.80
CA THR A 177 3.73 9.43 -5.83
C THR A 177 2.68 8.53 -6.49
N TYR A 178 2.28 7.51 -5.76
CA TYR A 178 1.26 6.52 -6.12
C TYR A 178 0.30 6.32 -4.95
N ILE A 179 -0.92 5.85 -5.22
CA ILE A 179 -1.92 5.64 -4.17
C ILE A 179 -2.55 4.26 -4.27
N LYS A 180 -2.74 3.59 -3.12
CA LYS A 180 -3.45 2.32 -3.03
C LYS A 180 -4.90 2.51 -2.64
N ILE A 181 -5.78 1.89 -3.42
CA ILE A 181 -7.15 1.62 -3.01
C ILE A 181 -7.18 0.24 -2.34
N HIS A 182 -7.67 0.19 -1.12
CA HIS A 182 -7.91 -1.05 -0.39
C HIS A 182 -9.39 -1.43 -0.48
N GLY A 183 -9.78 -2.49 0.22
CA GLY A 183 -11.19 -2.86 0.31
C GLY A 183 -12.04 -1.68 0.81
N ILE A 184 -13.19 -1.48 0.15
CA ILE A 184 -14.11 -0.38 0.44
C ILE A 184 -14.62 -0.42 1.91
N GLY A 185 -14.55 -1.58 2.56
CA GLY A 185 -14.88 -1.75 3.97
C GLY A 185 -14.08 -0.90 4.96
N GLU A 186 -12.97 -0.30 4.53
CA GLU A 186 -12.28 0.71 5.33
C GLU A 186 -12.94 2.09 5.29
N LEU A 187 -13.74 2.35 4.25
CA LEU A 187 -14.40 3.63 4.03
C LEU A 187 -15.82 3.68 4.59
N CYS A 188 -16.39 2.53 4.93
CA CYS A 188 -17.80 2.39 5.26
C CYS A 188 -18.01 1.50 6.47
N PRO A 189 -18.98 1.83 7.34
CA PRO A 189 -19.36 0.94 8.43
C PRO A 189 -20.00 -0.36 7.91
N PRO A 190 -19.78 -1.50 8.59
CA PRO A 190 -20.46 -2.75 8.27
C PRO A 190 -21.99 -2.61 8.44
N PRO A 191 -22.81 -3.53 7.88
CA PRO A 191 -22.37 -4.72 7.15
C PRO A 191 -22.17 -4.49 5.65
N PHE A 192 -21.44 -5.40 5.00
CA PHE A 192 -21.44 -5.50 3.53
C PHE A 192 -22.82 -6.02 3.00
N PRO A 193 -23.33 -5.56 1.82
CA PRO A 193 -22.77 -4.54 0.94
C PRO A 193 -22.93 -3.11 1.52
N TYR A 194 -21.86 -2.32 1.35
CA TYR A 194 -21.80 -0.98 1.93
C TYR A 194 -22.73 0.00 1.25
N GLN A 195 -23.25 0.96 2.03
CA GLN A 195 -24.10 2.05 1.57
C GLN A 195 -23.42 3.40 1.83
N ASP A 196 -23.81 4.42 1.08
CA ASP A 196 -23.27 5.78 1.24
C ASP A 196 -21.73 5.83 1.21
N ILE A 197 -21.12 5.18 0.21
CA ILE A 197 -19.69 5.12 0.03
C ILE A 197 -19.17 6.53 -0.28
N PRO A 198 -18.18 7.06 0.49
CA PRO A 198 -17.58 8.34 0.17
C PRO A 198 -16.86 8.29 -1.20
N PRO A 199 -16.84 9.39 -1.98
CA PRO A 199 -16.30 9.41 -3.33
C PRO A 199 -14.75 9.49 -3.35
N PHE A 200 -14.08 8.81 -2.42
CA PHE A 200 -12.63 8.91 -2.30
C PHE A 200 -11.88 8.23 -3.43
N VAL A 201 -12.43 7.13 -3.95
CA VAL A 201 -11.84 6.44 -5.11
C VAL A 201 -11.95 7.31 -6.35
N ASP A 202 -13.13 7.95 -6.57
CA ASP A 202 -13.37 8.85 -7.70
C ASP A 202 -12.43 10.06 -7.66
N LEU A 203 -12.34 10.69 -6.47
CA LEU A 203 -11.47 11.84 -6.26
C LEU A 203 -9.98 11.49 -6.42
N ALA A 204 -9.56 10.29 -5.99
CA ALA A 204 -8.21 9.81 -6.19
C ALA A 204 -7.93 9.51 -7.67
N TYR A 205 -8.90 8.92 -8.39
CA TYR A 205 -8.79 8.67 -9.82
C TYR A 205 -8.63 9.96 -10.61
N ASP A 206 -9.43 10.99 -10.30
CA ASP A 206 -9.32 12.31 -10.95
C ASP A 206 -7.96 12.97 -10.71
N ALA A 207 -7.35 12.77 -9.53
CA ALA A 207 -6.09 13.40 -9.15
C ALA A 207 -4.86 12.61 -9.66
N PHE A 208 -4.78 11.31 -9.38
CA PHE A 208 -3.60 10.49 -9.68
C PHE A 208 -3.63 9.87 -11.09
N GLY A 209 -4.83 9.65 -11.62
CA GLY A 209 -5.02 8.86 -12.83
C GLY A 209 -4.72 7.36 -12.63
N PRO A 210 -5.19 6.50 -13.55
CA PRO A 210 -5.12 5.04 -13.38
C PRO A 210 -3.70 4.49 -13.31
N GLN A 211 -2.74 5.16 -13.94
CA GLN A 211 -1.33 4.73 -14.00
C GLN A 211 -0.56 4.96 -12.69
N ARG A 212 -1.16 5.68 -11.73
CA ARG A 212 -0.57 5.91 -10.40
C ARG A 212 -1.49 5.45 -9.27
N MET A 213 -2.53 4.70 -9.61
CA MET A 213 -3.39 4.00 -8.65
C MET A 213 -3.14 2.51 -8.70
N MET A 214 -3.33 1.84 -7.58
CA MET A 214 -3.25 0.38 -7.53
C MET A 214 -4.19 -0.20 -6.47
N TRP A 215 -4.73 -1.39 -6.77
CA TRP A 215 -5.58 -2.12 -5.84
C TRP A 215 -4.75 -3.01 -4.90
N GLY A 216 -5.21 -3.16 -3.66
CA GLY A 216 -4.74 -4.14 -2.70
C GLY A 216 -5.87 -4.63 -1.80
N SER A 217 -5.88 -5.91 -1.43
CA SER A 217 -6.97 -6.50 -0.66
C SER A 217 -6.95 -6.13 0.83
N ASP A 218 -5.78 -5.88 1.37
CA ASP A 218 -5.51 -5.86 2.81
C ASP A 218 -5.85 -7.22 3.48
N TYR A 219 -5.54 -8.32 2.80
CA TYR A 219 -5.69 -9.66 3.37
C TYR A 219 -4.56 -9.95 4.40
N PRO A 220 -4.80 -10.60 5.54
CA PRO A 220 -6.04 -11.22 6.03
C PRO A 220 -7.03 -10.29 6.74
N PRO A 221 -6.70 -9.04 7.18
CA PRO A 221 -7.66 -8.18 7.88
C PRO A 221 -9.03 -8.03 7.17
N VAL A 222 -9.03 -7.99 5.84
CA VAL A 222 -10.24 -7.90 5.02
C VAL A 222 -11.25 -9.04 5.26
N SER A 223 -10.77 -10.21 5.75
CA SER A 223 -11.64 -11.36 6.06
C SER A 223 -12.64 -11.08 7.19
N LEU A 224 -12.38 -10.06 8.01
CA LEU A 224 -13.28 -9.61 9.06
C LEU A 224 -14.31 -8.55 8.59
N ARG A 225 -14.23 -8.17 7.34
CA ARG A 225 -15.08 -7.13 6.71
C ARG A 225 -15.86 -7.73 5.53
N GLU A 226 -15.49 -7.40 4.30
CA GLU A 226 -16.14 -7.87 3.07
C GLU A 226 -15.60 -9.20 2.55
N GLY A 227 -14.44 -9.63 3.02
CA GLY A 227 -13.75 -10.81 2.51
C GLY A 227 -13.00 -10.58 1.20
N TYR A 228 -12.03 -11.46 0.90
CA TYR A 228 -11.10 -11.29 -0.23
C TYR A 228 -11.79 -11.09 -1.59
N THR A 229 -12.78 -11.94 -1.90
CA THR A 229 -13.51 -11.89 -3.18
C THR A 229 -14.22 -10.55 -3.39
N ASN A 230 -14.90 -10.06 -2.36
CA ASN A 230 -15.63 -8.80 -2.46
C ASN A 230 -14.68 -7.60 -2.45
N ALA A 231 -13.55 -7.67 -1.73
CA ALA A 231 -12.52 -6.63 -1.77
C ALA A 231 -11.92 -6.42 -3.17
N LEU A 232 -11.90 -7.48 -3.99
CA LEU A 232 -11.50 -7.38 -5.39
C LEU A 232 -12.65 -6.90 -6.28
N ARG A 233 -13.81 -7.53 -6.19
CA ARG A 233 -14.91 -7.31 -7.15
C ARG A 233 -15.63 -6.00 -6.91
N PHE A 234 -15.85 -5.65 -5.66
CA PHE A 234 -16.64 -4.48 -5.30
C PHE A 234 -16.02 -3.16 -5.81
N PRO A 235 -14.72 -2.85 -5.65
CA PRO A 235 -14.14 -1.67 -6.28
C PRO A 235 -14.21 -1.70 -7.82
N MET A 236 -14.05 -2.85 -8.46
CA MET A 236 -14.23 -2.95 -9.91
C MET A 236 -15.65 -2.54 -10.36
N GLU A 237 -16.67 -2.95 -9.59
CA GLU A 237 -18.07 -2.60 -9.86
C GLU A 237 -18.38 -1.14 -9.55
N HIS A 238 -17.70 -0.53 -8.59
CA HIS A 238 -17.86 0.86 -8.17
C HIS A 238 -17.01 1.86 -8.97
N MET A 239 -16.28 1.38 -9.98
CA MET A 239 -15.49 2.23 -10.88
C MET A 239 -16.02 2.15 -12.33
N PRO A 240 -17.34 2.29 -12.58
CA PRO A 240 -17.92 2.14 -13.93
C PRO A 240 -17.54 3.29 -14.86
N PHE A 241 -16.94 4.37 -14.33
CA PHE A 241 -16.37 5.49 -15.09
C PHE A 241 -14.99 5.16 -15.67
N CYS A 242 -14.32 4.09 -15.22
CA CYS A 242 -13.04 3.65 -15.74
C CYS A 242 -13.21 2.87 -17.03
N SER A 243 -12.31 3.11 -18.00
CA SER A 243 -12.20 2.25 -19.16
C SER A 243 -11.61 0.88 -18.78
N GLN A 244 -11.74 -0.10 -19.68
CA GLN A 244 -11.08 -1.39 -19.48
C GLN A 244 -9.56 -1.26 -19.35
N GLU A 245 -8.95 -0.32 -20.06
CA GLU A 245 -7.52 -0.04 -19.95
C GLU A 245 -7.16 0.55 -18.58
N ASP A 246 -7.98 1.44 -18.03
CA ASP A 246 -7.77 2.02 -16.70
C ASP A 246 -7.84 0.95 -15.61
N LEU A 247 -8.81 0.02 -15.71
CA LEU A 247 -8.90 -1.12 -14.80
C LEU A 247 -7.66 -2.02 -14.90
N GLU A 248 -7.10 -2.22 -16.10
CA GLU A 248 -5.86 -2.97 -16.26
C GLU A 248 -4.66 -2.28 -15.59
N TRP A 249 -4.61 -0.94 -15.64
CA TRP A 249 -3.60 -0.18 -14.89
C TRP A 249 -3.79 -0.37 -13.39
N ILE A 250 -4.95 -0.05 -12.86
CA ILE A 250 -5.23 -0.05 -11.42
C ILE A 250 -5.05 -1.44 -10.80
N PHE A 251 -5.50 -2.49 -11.47
CA PHE A 251 -5.46 -3.85 -10.93
C PHE A 251 -4.22 -4.66 -11.31
N GLY A 252 -3.29 -4.10 -12.10
CA GLY A 252 -2.10 -4.85 -12.50
C GLY A 252 -0.93 -4.03 -13.01
N LYS A 253 -1.08 -3.28 -14.09
CA LYS A 253 0.04 -2.65 -14.81
C LYS A 253 0.84 -1.67 -13.96
N THR A 254 0.18 -0.88 -13.10
CA THR A 254 0.85 0.05 -12.17
C THR A 254 1.80 -0.68 -11.23
N ALA A 255 1.36 -1.79 -10.65
CA ALA A 255 2.22 -2.62 -9.80
C ALA A 255 3.42 -3.20 -10.57
N LEU A 256 3.18 -3.70 -11.78
CA LEU A 256 4.24 -4.26 -12.64
C LEU A 256 5.24 -3.21 -13.16
N SER A 257 4.87 -1.92 -13.14
CA SER A 257 5.80 -0.84 -13.45
C SER A 257 6.74 -0.47 -12.30
N LEU A 258 6.41 -0.88 -11.08
CA LEU A 258 7.16 -0.58 -9.87
C LEU A 258 7.98 -1.76 -9.35
N TRP A 259 7.49 -3.00 -9.51
CA TRP A 259 8.07 -4.21 -8.92
C TRP A 259 8.24 -5.32 -9.95
N THR A 260 9.29 -6.10 -9.80
CA THR A 260 9.66 -7.12 -10.79
C THR A 260 8.99 -8.47 -10.54
N PHE A 261 8.65 -8.79 -9.29
CA PHE A 261 8.12 -10.10 -8.88
C PHE A 261 9.05 -11.25 -9.33
N PRO A 262 10.29 -11.30 -8.82
CA PRO A 262 11.32 -12.22 -9.26
C PRO A 262 11.01 -13.70 -8.99
#